data_0b6ddb6284144dbb3a175f4d3fc0986c
#
_entry.id   0b6ddb6284144dbb3a175f4d3fc0986c
#
_cell.length_a   1.000
_cell.length_b   1.000
_cell.length_c   1.000
_cell.angle_alpha   90.00
_cell.angle_beta   90.00
_cell.angle_gamma   90.00
#
_symmetry.space_group_name_H-M   'P 1'
#
loop_
_entity.id
_entity.type
_entity.pdbx_description
1 polymer ?
#
loop_
_entity_poly.entity_id
_entity_poly.type
_entity_poly.pdbx_seq_one_letter_code
_entity_poly.pdbx_strand_id
1 'polypeptide(L)'
;EHKARAGLRTIELDRTSTTDKEGRGEFCFHINQTKIFWHGSNWVPVDAYHSRDAKRLPDILPMLTDIGCNCVRCWGGNVYEDDIFYDFCDANGIMVWQDFCHACGINPQTDDYCASFQHEVETIVKRLRNHTSIILWAGDNEVDECYRWTGGYVRRDPNNNRLTREIIPKVLNAHDYTRPYIPSSPYVDENAFKTGGDISEQHLWGPRDYFKGNFYRNSVCHFASETGYHGCPSPESLKRYIRPEQLWHWRKYPDNDYLPKDDWCCHAACAAVDGEDGNAYRIRLMSNQVKTLFPAFREHEVEYGLEKFTYASQISQAEAKKYFIERFRVTKWRRSGIIWWNLIDGWPQISDAVVDYYGVKKLAYHYIKRSQQTVCLMFDEPENGVLPLHVVSDLLHDVTVSYKVTDLTDDKVLVESTALAKANESKLIWTKPMIDGEKHFYLIEWSYTDGGKTVTGVNHYMTNIIDIDYDEYMGYIKRAGFDEFEGF
;
A
#
# COMPACT_ATOMS: atom_id res chain seq x y z
N GLU A 1 -7.12 -41.57 5.91
CA GLU A 1 -7.62 -40.56 6.85
C GLU A 1 -7.25 -39.18 6.29
N HIS A 2 -8.24 -38.33 5.98
CA HIS A 2 -8.03 -36.95 5.58
C HIS A 2 -8.18 -36.04 6.80
N LYS A 3 -7.17 -35.24 7.09
CA LYS A 3 -7.23 -34.16 8.08
C LYS A 3 -7.27 -32.84 7.36
N ALA A 4 -8.27 -32.02 7.63
CA ALA A 4 -8.39 -30.67 7.11
C ALA A 4 -8.59 -29.65 8.26
N ARG A 5 -8.03 -28.49 8.14
CA ARG A 5 -8.36 -27.35 9.01
C ARG A 5 -9.59 -26.66 8.42
N ALA A 6 -10.57 -26.36 9.23
CA ALA A 6 -11.75 -25.59 8.84
C ALA A 6 -11.87 -24.36 9.73
N GLY A 7 -12.21 -23.23 9.15
CA GLY A 7 -12.53 -21.99 9.86
C GLY A 7 -14.00 -21.63 9.67
N LEU A 8 -14.59 -21.10 10.73
CA LEU A 8 -15.96 -20.59 10.71
C LEU A 8 -15.95 -19.10 10.98
N ARG A 9 -16.59 -18.33 10.13
CA ARG A 9 -16.75 -16.87 10.27
C ARG A 9 -17.99 -16.41 9.51
N THR A 10 -18.51 -15.26 9.89
CA THR A 10 -19.43 -14.47 9.06
C THR A 10 -18.65 -13.34 8.39
N ILE A 11 -19.06 -12.95 7.21
CA ILE A 11 -18.45 -11.87 6.43
C ILE A 11 -19.57 -10.98 5.89
N GLU A 12 -19.44 -9.70 6.11
CA GLU A 12 -20.32 -8.67 5.52
C GLU A 12 -19.45 -7.55 4.95
N LEU A 13 -19.85 -7.00 3.82
CA LEU A 13 -19.25 -5.81 3.22
C LEU A 13 -20.34 -4.75 3.10
N ASP A 14 -20.24 -3.73 3.94
CA ASP A 14 -21.04 -2.51 3.80
C ASP A 14 -20.38 -1.59 2.78
N ARG A 15 -21.09 -1.32 1.69
CA ARG A 15 -20.58 -0.55 0.56
C ARG A 15 -21.67 0.34 -0.02
N THR A 16 -21.31 1.60 -0.28
CA THR A 16 -22.09 2.51 -1.11
C THR A 16 -21.47 2.62 -2.50
N SER A 17 -22.28 2.94 -3.50
CA SER A 17 -21.84 3.18 -4.87
C SER A 17 -20.84 4.33 -4.95
N THR A 18 -21.18 5.44 -4.29
CA THR A 18 -20.41 6.68 -4.33
C THR A 18 -20.12 7.20 -2.93
N THR A 19 -19.17 8.09 -2.85
CA THR A 19 -18.81 8.88 -1.68
C THR A 19 -18.74 10.37 -2.04
N ASP A 20 -18.57 11.24 -1.06
CA ASP A 20 -18.41 12.68 -1.27
C ASP A 20 -17.44 13.32 -0.26
N LYS A 21 -17.23 14.62 -0.43
CA LYS A 21 -16.33 15.41 0.40
C LYS A 21 -16.83 15.58 1.84
N GLU A 22 -18.13 15.50 2.05
CA GLU A 22 -18.78 15.55 3.37
C GLU A 22 -18.66 14.22 4.12
N GLY A 23 -18.05 13.20 3.49
CA GLY A 23 -17.79 11.90 4.12
C GLY A 23 -18.96 10.94 4.07
N ARG A 24 -20.00 11.23 3.28
CA ARG A 24 -21.10 10.29 3.04
C ARG A 24 -20.62 9.15 2.16
N GLY A 25 -21.07 7.95 2.50
CA GLY A 25 -20.68 6.73 1.83
C GLY A 25 -20.07 5.72 2.82
N GLU A 26 -19.75 4.54 2.34
CA GLU A 26 -19.14 3.48 3.14
C GLU A 26 -18.43 2.46 2.26
N PHE A 27 -17.38 1.86 2.80
CA PHE A 27 -16.77 0.64 2.33
C PHE A 27 -16.08 -0.01 3.54
N CYS A 28 -16.75 -0.95 4.20
CA CYS A 28 -16.28 -1.52 5.45
C CYS A 28 -16.58 -3.00 5.56
N PHE A 29 -15.58 -3.79 5.94
CA PHE A 29 -15.76 -5.21 6.21
C PHE A 29 -16.11 -5.47 7.68
N HIS A 30 -17.05 -6.38 7.89
CA HIS A 30 -17.39 -6.94 9.18
C HIS A 30 -17.06 -8.42 9.18
N ILE A 31 -16.21 -8.84 10.11
CA ILE A 31 -15.90 -10.23 10.36
C ILE A 31 -16.47 -10.62 11.72
N ASN A 32 -17.33 -11.62 11.76
CA ASN A 32 -18.05 -12.00 13.00
C ASN A 32 -18.72 -10.79 13.66
N GLN A 33 -19.40 -9.97 12.85
CA GLN A 33 -20.11 -8.73 13.26
C GLN A 33 -19.21 -7.61 13.80
N THR A 34 -17.88 -7.74 13.71
CA THR A 34 -16.93 -6.74 14.16
C THR A 34 -16.35 -6.01 12.95
N LYS A 35 -16.39 -4.68 12.96
CA LYS A 35 -15.67 -3.86 11.97
C LYS A 35 -14.18 -4.16 12.03
N ILE A 36 -13.58 -4.44 10.89
CA ILE A 36 -12.14 -4.66 10.77
C ILE A 36 -11.54 -3.57 9.90
N PHE A 37 -10.57 -2.85 10.46
CA PHE A 37 -9.75 -1.94 9.66
C PHE A 37 -8.70 -2.75 8.90
N TRP A 38 -8.73 -2.69 7.57
CA TRP A 38 -7.78 -3.41 6.74
C TRP A 38 -6.48 -2.59 6.57
N HIS A 39 -5.35 -3.20 6.85
CA HIS A 39 -4.03 -2.66 6.53
C HIS A 39 -3.12 -3.79 6.06
N GLY A 40 -2.61 -3.66 4.85
CA GLY A 40 -1.85 -4.75 4.25
C GLY A 40 -1.31 -4.39 2.87
N SER A 41 -0.88 -5.42 2.18
CA SER A 41 -0.18 -5.31 0.91
C SER A 41 -1.00 -5.84 -0.27
N ASN A 42 -0.85 -5.20 -1.42
CA ASN A 42 -1.09 -5.90 -2.68
C ASN A 42 -0.04 -6.99 -2.86
N TRP A 43 -0.46 -8.11 -3.45
CA TRP A 43 0.36 -9.27 -3.72
C TRP A 43 0.53 -9.45 -5.21
N VAL A 44 1.78 -9.46 -5.64
CA VAL A 44 2.20 -9.82 -7.00
C VAL A 44 2.97 -11.14 -6.95
N PRO A 45 3.19 -11.83 -8.08
CA PRO A 45 3.98 -13.05 -8.10
C PRO A 45 5.36 -12.85 -7.46
N VAL A 46 5.78 -13.78 -6.60
CA VAL A 46 7.09 -13.70 -5.94
C VAL A 46 8.25 -13.95 -6.90
N ASP A 47 7.96 -14.54 -8.06
CA ASP A 47 8.93 -14.71 -9.14
C ASP A 47 8.19 -14.66 -10.50
N ALA A 48 8.84 -14.06 -11.50
CA ALA A 48 8.35 -14.08 -12.88
C ALA A 48 8.30 -15.49 -13.47
N TYR A 49 9.06 -16.42 -12.91
CA TYR A 49 9.03 -17.85 -13.22
C TYR A 49 8.37 -18.63 -12.10
N HIS A 50 7.06 -18.88 -12.19
CA HIS A 50 6.25 -19.52 -11.15
C HIS A 50 6.75 -20.90 -10.69
N SER A 51 7.56 -21.58 -11.50
CA SER A 51 8.28 -22.80 -11.08
C SER A 51 9.21 -22.60 -9.88
N ARG A 52 9.49 -21.35 -9.50
CA ARG A 52 10.32 -20.98 -8.35
C ARG A 52 9.52 -20.61 -7.11
N ASP A 53 8.21 -20.43 -7.22
CA ASP A 53 7.34 -19.92 -6.15
C ASP A 53 7.41 -20.81 -4.92
N ALA A 54 7.28 -22.12 -5.06
CA ALA A 54 7.38 -23.07 -3.96
C ALA A 54 8.67 -22.96 -3.14
N LYS A 55 9.77 -22.50 -3.77
CA LYS A 55 11.05 -22.27 -3.10
C LYS A 55 11.10 -20.91 -2.39
N ARG A 56 10.45 -19.87 -2.94
CA ARG A 56 10.53 -18.50 -2.44
C ARG A 56 9.47 -18.16 -1.42
N LEU A 57 8.25 -18.67 -1.59
CA LEU A 57 7.10 -18.40 -0.70
C LEU A 57 7.41 -18.65 0.79
N PRO A 58 8.10 -19.72 1.20
CA PRO A 58 8.42 -19.95 2.62
C PRO A 58 9.21 -18.82 3.29
N ASP A 59 10.05 -18.11 2.53
CA ASP A 59 10.87 -17.00 3.05
C ASP A 59 10.10 -15.67 3.03
N ILE A 60 9.16 -15.52 2.10
CA ILE A 60 8.45 -14.26 1.87
C ILE A 60 7.17 -14.15 2.70
N LEU A 61 6.39 -15.23 2.81
CA LEU A 61 5.10 -15.21 3.52
C LEU A 61 5.21 -14.74 4.98
N PRO A 62 6.24 -15.14 5.77
CA PRO A 62 6.40 -14.64 7.13
C PRO A 62 6.58 -13.11 7.22
N MET A 63 7.02 -12.45 6.14
CA MET A 63 7.14 -11.00 6.12
C MET A 63 5.79 -10.30 6.21
N LEU A 64 4.70 -10.93 5.77
CA LEU A 64 3.34 -10.37 5.93
C LEU A 64 2.96 -10.19 7.40
N THR A 65 3.25 -11.19 8.22
CA THR A 65 2.99 -11.11 9.67
C THR A 65 4.00 -10.20 10.38
N ASP A 66 5.27 -10.26 9.99
CA ASP A 66 6.31 -9.43 10.59
C ASP A 66 6.07 -7.94 10.36
N ILE A 67 5.65 -7.53 9.16
CA ILE A 67 5.32 -6.13 8.84
C ILE A 67 3.96 -5.68 9.42
N GLY A 68 3.20 -6.60 10.00
CA GLY A 68 1.91 -6.33 10.64
C GLY A 68 0.72 -6.26 9.68
N CYS A 69 0.77 -6.93 8.53
CA CYS A 69 -0.39 -7.04 7.65
C CYS A 69 -1.48 -7.92 8.26
N ASN A 70 -2.73 -7.44 8.26
CA ASN A 70 -3.91 -8.25 8.56
C ASN A 70 -4.66 -8.67 7.30
N CYS A 71 -4.25 -8.17 6.14
CA CYS A 71 -4.84 -8.52 4.85
C CYS A 71 -3.81 -8.52 3.73
N VAL A 72 -4.15 -9.20 2.65
CA VAL A 72 -3.41 -9.20 1.39
C VAL A 72 -4.40 -9.23 0.22
N ARG A 73 -4.14 -8.47 -0.83
CA ARG A 73 -4.92 -8.52 -2.07
C ARG A 73 -4.11 -9.20 -3.16
N CYS A 74 -4.59 -10.37 -3.62
CA CYS A 74 -4.07 -11.03 -4.80
C CYS A 74 -4.55 -10.27 -6.04
N TRP A 75 -3.69 -9.46 -6.59
CA TRP A 75 -3.95 -8.57 -7.71
C TRP A 75 -4.30 -9.33 -9.00
N GLY A 76 -5.25 -8.81 -9.79
CA GLY A 76 -5.75 -9.47 -11.01
C GLY A 76 -4.76 -9.64 -12.16
N GLY A 77 -3.60 -8.96 -12.11
CA GLY A 77 -2.46 -9.20 -13.01
C GLY A 77 -1.52 -10.31 -12.50
N ASN A 78 -1.93 -11.04 -11.49
CA ASN A 78 -1.19 -12.12 -10.85
C ASN A 78 -1.56 -13.50 -11.46
N VAL A 79 -1.11 -14.55 -10.79
CA VAL A 79 -1.59 -15.93 -10.93
C VAL A 79 -2.47 -16.29 -9.75
N TYR A 80 -3.24 -17.37 -9.85
CA TYR A 80 -3.87 -17.98 -8.68
C TYR A 80 -2.80 -18.75 -7.91
N GLU A 81 -2.38 -18.23 -6.76
CA GLU A 81 -1.32 -18.80 -5.94
C GLU A 81 -1.52 -20.28 -5.60
N ASP A 82 -0.43 -20.96 -5.25
CA ASP A 82 -0.47 -22.33 -4.74
C ASP A 82 -1.07 -22.39 -3.33
N ASP A 83 -1.56 -23.56 -2.93
CA ASP A 83 -2.25 -23.77 -1.64
C ASP A 83 -1.39 -23.35 -0.43
N ILE A 84 -0.05 -23.44 -0.51
CA ILE A 84 0.87 -22.97 0.54
C ILE A 84 0.63 -21.50 0.92
N PHE A 85 0.27 -20.65 -0.03
CA PHE A 85 -0.04 -19.24 0.22
C PHE A 85 -1.32 -19.11 1.06
N TYR A 86 -2.39 -19.78 0.64
CA TYR A 86 -3.69 -19.71 1.34
C TYR A 86 -3.62 -20.42 2.69
N ASP A 87 -2.92 -21.55 2.79
CA ASP A 87 -2.69 -22.26 4.05
C ASP A 87 -1.96 -21.38 5.07
N PHE A 88 -0.98 -20.58 4.60
CA PHE A 88 -0.31 -19.60 5.45
C PHE A 88 -1.27 -18.52 5.92
N CYS A 89 -2.09 -17.96 5.02
CA CYS A 89 -3.08 -16.95 5.37
C CYS A 89 -4.14 -17.49 6.35
N ASP A 90 -4.64 -18.71 6.12
CA ASP A 90 -5.57 -19.40 7.02
C ASP A 90 -4.97 -19.61 8.42
N ALA A 91 -3.70 -19.99 8.48
CA ALA A 91 -3.02 -20.29 9.74
C ALA A 91 -2.70 -19.04 10.57
N ASN A 92 -2.48 -17.89 9.91
CA ASN A 92 -2.04 -16.66 10.54
C ASN A 92 -3.12 -15.58 10.62
N GLY A 93 -4.36 -15.88 10.19
CA GLY A 93 -5.47 -14.93 10.25
C GLY A 93 -5.32 -13.74 9.30
N ILE A 94 -4.62 -13.92 8.17
CA ILE A 94 -4.48 -12.88 7.14
C ILE A 94 -5.67 -12.98 6.20
N MET A 95 -6.46 -11.93 6.10
CA MET A 95 -7.60 -11.84 5.20
C MET A 95 -7.12 -11.71 3.75
N VAL A 96 -7.74 -12.46 2.85
CA VAL A 96 -7.41 -12.45 1.41
C VAL A 96 -8.55 -11.81 0.62
N TRP A 97 -8.22 -10.77 -0.12
CA TRP A 97 -9.01 -10.24 -1.22
C TRP A 97 -8.48 -10.88 -2.51
N GLN A 98 -9.28 -11.69 -3.17
CA GLN A 98 -8.87 -12.43 -4.37
C GLN A 98 -9.52 -11.84 -5.62
N ASP A 99 -8.72 -11.21 -6.48
CA ASP A 99 -9.14 -10.87 -7.83
C ASP A 99 -9.11 -12.13 -8.72
N PHE A 100 -10.03 -12.19 -9.69
CA PHE A 100 -9.84 -13.06 -10.85
C PHE A 100 -8.81 -12.47 -11.82
N CYS A 101 -8.12 -13.32 -12.58
CA CYS A 101 -6.94 -12.94 -13.35
C CYS A 101 -7.27 -12.15 -14.63
N HIS A 102 -7.81 -10.94 -14.46
CA HIS A 102 -7.92 -9.90 -15.49
C HIS A 102 -7.40 -8.57 -14.91
N ALA A 103 -6.62 -7.83 -15.68
CA ALA A 103 -6.09 -6.54 -15.24
C ALA A 103 -5.90 -5.56 -16.40
N CYS A 104 -6.23 -4.29 -16.16
CA CYS A 104 -5.84 -3.13 -16.97
C CYS A 104 -6.11 -3.26 -18.47
N GLY A 105 -7.17 -3.98 -18.87
CA GLY A 105 -7.52 -4.18 -20.26
C GLY A 105 -8.95 -4.67 -20.47
N ILE A 106 -9.54 -4.33 -21.61
CA ILE A 106 -10.89 -4.78 -21.97
C ILE A 106 -10.78 -6.13 -22.66
N ASN A 107 -11.32 -7.16 -22.01
CA ASN A 107 -11.30 -8.53 -22.51
C ASN A 107 -12.42 -8.77 -23.55
N PRO A 108 -12.27 -9.79 -24.44
CA PRO A 108 -13.33 -10.19 -25.36
C PRO A 108 -14.62 -10.58 -24.65
N GLN A 109 -15.76 -10.23 -25.26
CA GLN A 109 -17.10 -10.48 -24.72
C GLN A 109 -17.87 -11.52 -25.56
N THR A 110 -17.15 -12.33 -26.38
CA THR A 110 -17.71 -13.38 -27.22
C THR A 110 -18.16 -14.57 -26.39
N ASP A 111 -19.13 -15.34 -26.89
CA ASP A 111 -19.66 -16.50 -26.15
C ASP A 111 -18.57 -17.54 -25.87
N ASP A 112 -17.67 -17.79 -26.81
CA ASP A 112 -16.57 -18.74 -26.67
C ASP A 112 -15.61 -18.30 -25.53
N TYR A 113 -15.27 -17.01 -25.50
CA TYR A 113 -14.41 -16.48 -24.43
C TYR A 113 -15.11 -16.54 -23.08
N CYS A 114 -16.39 -16.14 -23.02
CA CYS A 114 -17.19 -16.24 -21.82
C CYS A 114 -17.31 -17.69 -21.30
N ALA A 115 -17.48 -18.67 -22.18
CA ALA A 115 -17.54 -20.09 -21.81
C ALA A 115 -16.18 -20.59 -21.27
N SER A 116 -15.08 -20.24 -21.91
CA SER A 116 -13.73 -20.58 -21.45
C SER A 116 -13.44 -19.96 -20.08
N PHE A 117 -13.75 -18.68 -19.90
CA PHE A 117 -13.56 -17.99 -18.63
C PHE A 117 -14.46 -18.52 -17.53
N GLN A 118 -15.73 -18.91 -17.85
CA GLN A 118 -16.61 -19.59 -16.88
C GLN A 118 -15.95 -20.87 -16.33
N HIS A 119 -15.33 -21.65 -17.21
CA HIS A 119 -14.65 -22.90 -16.80
C HIS A 119 -13.45 -22.61 -15.88
N GLU A 120 -12.65 -21.58 -16.18
CA GLU A 120 -11.56 -21.12 -15.33
C GLU A 120 -12.07 -20.69 -13.95
N VAL A 121 -13.03 -19.79 -13.90
CA VAL A 121 -13.63 -19.28 -12.66
C VAL A 121 -14.19 -20.44 -11.81
N GLU A 122 -14.92 -21.38 -12.45
CA GLU A 122 -15.46 -22.53 -11.74
C GLU A 122 -14.37 -23.43 -11.13
N THR A 123 -13.30 -23.66 -11.86
CA THR A 123 -12.14 -24.44 -11.41
C THR A 123 -11.48 -23.79 -10.20
N ILE A 124 -11.23 -22.48 -10.29
CA ILE A 124 -10.55 -21.70 -9.23
C ILE A 124 -11.43 -21.60 -7.98
N VAL A 125 -12.70 -21.27 -8.13
CA VAL A 125 -13.63 -21.18 -7.00
C VAL A 125 -13.74 -22.53 -6.28
N LYS A 126 -13.86 -23.64 -7.00
CA LYS A 126 -13.91 -24.98 -6.40
C LYS A 126 -12.64 -25.35 -5.65
N ARG A 127 -11.47 -24.94 -6.16
CA ARG A 127 -10.18 -25.14 -5.49
C ARG A 127 -10.07 -24.30 -4.21
N LEU A 128 -10.41 -23.02 -4.27
CA LEU A 128 -10.06 -22.05 -3.23
C LEU A 128 -11.16 -21.78 -2.19
N ARG A 129 -12.43 -22.10 -2.48
CA ARG A 129 -13.58 -21.76 -1.61
C ARG A 129 -13.49 -22.29 -0.18
N ASN A 130 -12.67 -23.30 0.08
CA ASN A 130 -12.53 -23.87 1.43
C ASN A 130 -11.51 -23.09 2.30
N HIS A 131 -10.73 -22.17 1.71
CA HIS A 131 -9.83 -21.32 2.48
C HIS A 131 -10.61 -20.25 3.23
N THR A 132 -10.50 -20.28 4.56
CA THR A 132 -11.23 -19.37 5.45
C THR A 132 -10.74 -17.93 5.32
N SER A 133 -9.48 -17.77 4.98
CA SER A 133 -8.83 -16.47 4.79
C SER A 133 -9.43 -15.65 3.63
N ILE A 134 -9.97 -16.30 2.58
CA ILE A 134 -10.61 -15.57 1.48
C ILE A 134 -11.89 -14.91 2.00
N ILE A 135 -11.87 -13.58 2.01
CA ILE A 135 -12.94 -12.72 2.52
C ILE A 135 -13.76 -12.10 1.39
N LEU A 136 -13.10 -11.79 0.27
CA LEU A 136 -13.72 -11.13 -0.87
C LEU A 136 -13.27 -11.77 -2.17
N TRP A 137 -14.20 -11.98 -3.09
CA TRP A 137 -13.92 -12.18 -4.50
C TRP A 137 -14.09 -10.87 -5.27
N ALA A 138 -13.13 -10.52 -6.13
CA ALA A 138 -13.24 -9.39 -7.03
C ALA A 138 -13.07 -9.83 -8.48
N GLY A 139 -13.84 -9.23 -9.38
CA GLY A 139 -13.91 -9.68 -10.77
C GLY A 139 -12.64 -9.42 -11.57
N ASP A 140 -11.95 -8.34 -11.27
CA ASP A 140 -10.75 -7.92 -11.98
C ASP A 140 -10.03 -6.76 -11.29
N ASN A 141 -8.86 -6.40 -11.84
CA ASN A 141 -8.15 -5.17 -11.52
C ASN A 141 -8.34 -4.11 -12.60
N GLU A 142 -8.91 -2.96 -12.26
CA GLU A 142 -9.00 -1.75 -13.09
C GLU A 142 -9.68 -1.91 -14.45
N VAL A 143 -10.38 -3.02 -14.74
CA VAL A 143 -11.05 -3.18 -16.03
C VAL A 143 -12.18 -2.17 -16.18
N ASP A 144 -12.94 -1.87 -15.13
CA ASP A 144 -13.96 -0.82 -15.17
C ASP A 144 -13.36 0.56 -15.50
N GLU A 145 -12.18 0.86 -14.98
CA GLU A 145 -11.44 2.08 -15.30
C GLU A 145 -10.96 2.05 -16.77
N CYS A 146 -10.52 0.88 -17.28
CA CYS A 146 -10.12 0.73 -18.68
C CYS A 146 -11.26 1.00 -19.66
N TYR A 147 -12.49 0.68 -19.34
CA TYR A 147 -13.66 1.09 -20.13
C TYR A 147 -13.78 2.61 -20.25
N ARG A 148 -13.25 3.35 -19.28
CA ARG A 148 -13.20 4.82 -19.27
C ARG A 148 -11.98 5.36 -20.02
N TRP A 149 -10.79 4.70 -19.89
CA TRP A 149 -9.52 5.18 -20.46
C TRP A 149 -9.33 4.84 -21.93
N THR A 150 -9.67 3.62 -22.34
CA THR A 150 -9.34 3.10 -23.69
C THR A 150 -10.34 3.51 -24.77
N GLY A 151 -11.40 4.18 -24.41
CA GLY A 151 -12.44 4.60 -25.33
C GLY A 151 -12.15 5.90 -26.11
N GLY A 152 -11.02 6.56 -25.85
CA GLY A 152 -10.76 7.91 -26.37
C GLY A 152 -11.85 8.87 -25.88
N TYR A 153 -12.53 9.57 -26.80
CA TYR A 153 -13.64 10.47 -26.44
C TYR A 153 -14.97 9.75 -26.16
N VAL A 154 -15.04 8.43 -26.38
CA VAL A 154 -16.25 7.64 -26.17
C VAL A 154 -16.15 6.89 -24.85
N ARG A 155 -16.86 7.38 -23.84
CA ARG A 155 -17.02 6.71 -22.55
C ARG A 155 -17.83 5.42 -22.73
N ARG A 156 -17.23 4.27 -22.49
CA ARG A 156 -17.90 2.98 -22.51
C ARG A 156 -18.45 2.63 -21.12
N ASP A 157 -19.60 2.00 -21.08
CA ASP A 157 -20.21 1.57 -19.82
C ASP A 157 -19.61 0.23 -19.37
N PRO A 158 -18.88 0.19 -18.25
CA PRO A 158 -18.28 -1.04 -17.74
C PRO A 158 -19.35 -2.06 -17.28
N ASN A 159 -20.58 -1.62 -17.04
CA ASN A 159 -21.66 -2.52 -16.65
C ASN A 159 -22.11 -3.47 -17.79
N ASN A 160 -21.61 -3.27 -19.02
CA ASN A 160 -21.72 -4.22 -20.11
C ASN A 160 -20.63 -5.32 -20.11
N ASN A 161 -19.73 -5.35 -19.14
CA ASN A 161 -18.72 -6.42 -19.03
C ASN A 161 -19.39 -7.72 -18.53
N ARG A 162 -19.68 -8.63 -19.45
CA ARG A 162 -20.35 -9.91 -19.17
C ARG A 162 -19.54 -10.79 -18.22
N LEU A 163 -18.21 -10.75 -18.32
CA LEU A 163 -17.35 -11.60 -17.50
C LEU A 163 -17.58 -11.38 -16.01
N THR A 164 -17.63 -10.12 -15.61
CA THR A 164 -17.72 -9.73 -14.19
C THR A 164 -19.15 -9.47 -13.74
N ARG A 165 -20.12 -9.22 -14.65
CA ARG A 165 -21.52 -8.96 -14.30
C ARG A 165 -22.44 -10.19 -14.45
N GLU A 166 -22.06 -11.15 -15.31
CA GLU A 166 -22.88 -12.34 -15.57
C GLU A 166 -22.15 -13.63 -15.18
N ILE A 167 -20.94 -13.84 -15.70
CA ILE A 167 -20.22 -15.12 -15.59
C ILE A 167 -19.77 -15.42 -14.17
N ILE A 168 -18.99 -14.53 -13.55
CA ILE A 168 -18.48 -14.73 -12.19
C ILE A 168 -19.64 -14.86 -11.20
N PRO A 169 -20.64 -13.97 -11.14
CA PRO A 169 -21.77 -14.11 -10.24
C PRO A 169 -22.51 -15.43 -10.38
N LYS A 170 -22.69 -15.93 -11.60
CA LYS A 170 -23.33 -17.23 -11.86
C LYS A 170 -22.55 -18.38 -11.21
N VAL A 171 -21.23 -18.37 -11.32
CA VAL A 171 -20.36 -19.39 -10.73
C VAL A 171 -20.33 -19.28 -9.20
N LEU A 172 -20.18 -18.07 -8.67
CA LEU A 172 -20.16 -17.83 -7.22
C LEU A 172 -21.48 -18.24 -6.57
N ASN A 173 -22.63 -17.91 -7.17
CA ASN A 173 -23.95 -18.33 -6.69
C ASN A 173 -24.09 -19.86 -6.62
N ALA A 174 -23.44 -20.57 -7.55
CA ALA A 174 -23.49 -22.03 -7.57
C ALA A 174 -22.51 -22.70 -6.61
N HIS A 175 -21.38 -22.08 -6.30
CA HIS A 175 -20.25 -22.75 -5.66
C HIS A 175 -19.72 -22.09 -4.39
N ASP A 176 -19.93 -20.76 -4.19
CA ASP A 176 -19.44 -19.98 -3.05
C ASP A 176 -20.25 -18.70 -2.79
N TYR A 177 -21.53 -18.84 -2.50
CA TYR A 177 -22.48 -17.74 -2.28
C TYR A 177 -22.32 -17.04 -0.93
N THR A 178 -21.41 -17.48 -0.09
CA THR A 178 -21.27 -16.99 1.31
C THR A 178 -20.31 -15.81 1.44
N ARG A 179 -19.57 -15.49 0.41
CA ARG A 179 -18.63 -14.37 0.39
C ARG A 179 -19.15 -13.19 -0.43
N PRO A 180 -18.86 -11.97 0.00
CA PRO A 180 -19.10 -10.80 -0.84
C PRO A 180 -18.34 -10.90 -2.16
N TYR A 181 -18.89 -10.23 -3.17
CA TYR A 181 -18.31 -10.10 -4.49
C TYR A 181 -18.40 -8.66 -4.96
N ILE A 182 -17.33 -8.12 -5.55
CA ILE A 182 -17.34 -6.87 -6.30
C ILE A 182 -16.87 -7.13 -7.75
N PRO A 183 -17.55 -6.57 -8.74
CA PRO A 183 -17.25 -6.85 -10.14
C PRO A 183 -15.90 -6.37 -10.65
N SER A 184 -15.34 -5.33 -10.03
CA SER A 184 -14.03 -4.75 -10.38
C SER A 184 -13.42 -4.09 -9.14
N SER A 185 -12.14 -3.85 -9.15
CA SER A 185 -11.46 -2.98 -8.18
C SER A 185 -10.63 -1.95 -8.97
N PRO A 186 -11.04 -0.66 -8.99
CA PRO A 186 -12.26 -0.07 -8.40
C PRO A 186 -13.55 -0.46 -9.16
N TYR A 187 -14.67 -0.53 -8.42
CA TYR A 187 -15.96 -0.92 -9.00
C TYR A 187 -16.81 0.30 -9.37
N VAL A 188 -17.09 0.47 -10.65
CA VAL A 188 -17.95 1.52 -11.20
C VAL A 188 -19.33 0.93 -11.54
N ASP A 189 -20.24 0.95 -10.59
CA ASP A 189 -21.61 0.49 -10.84
C ASP A 189 -22.43 1.49 -11.67
N GLU A 190 -23.68 1.14 -11.98
CA GLU A 190 -24.55 1.98 -12.82
C GLU A 190 -24.77 3.39 -12.24
N ASN A 191 -24.88 3.52 -10.91
CA ASN A 191 -25.09 4.83 -10.30
C ASN A 191 -23.82 5.69 -10.42
N ALA A 192 -22.66 5.15 -10.07
CA ALA A 192 -21.39 5.84 -10.23
C ALA A 192 -21.11 6.21 -11.70
N PHE A 193 -21.42 5.31 -12.62
CA PHE A 193 -21.28 5.58 -14.04
C PHE A 193 -22.20 6.70 -14.54
N LYS A 194 -23.48 6.71 -14.13
CA LYS A 194 -24.47 7.71 -14.52
C LYS A 194 -24.18 9.08 -13.91
N THR A 195 -23.82 9.13 -12.64
CA THR A 195 -23.60 10.39 -11.91
C THR A 195 -22.20 10.97 -12.09
N GLY A 196 -21.20 10.14 -12.40
CA GLY A 196 -19.80 10.53 -12.41
C GLY A 196 -19.25 10.83 -11.02
N GLY A 197 -19.93 10.38 -9.96
CA GLY A 197 -19.51 10.60 -8.57
C GLY A 197 -18.24 9.81 -8.20
N ASP A 198 -17.54 10.28 -7.16
CA ASP A 198 -16.42 9.56 -6.59
C ASP A 198 -16.89 8.24 -5.98
N ILE A 199 -16.16 7.16 -6.23
CA ILE A 199 -16.48 5.83 -5.70
C ILE A 199 -15.87 5.63 -4.31
N SER A 200 -16.48 4.73 -3.51
CA SER A 200 -16.09 4.55 -2.10
C SER A 200 -14.78 3.81 -1.90
N GLU A 201 -14.40 2.96 -2.84
CA GLU A 201 -13.12 2.24 -2.90
C GLU A 201 -12.33 2.73 -4.11
N GLN A 202 -11.04 3.08 -3.94
CA GLN A 202 -10.24 3.72 -4.99
C GLN A 202 -8.80 3.24 -5.02
N HIS A 203 -8.19 3.32 -6.21
CA HIS A 203 -6.76 3.23 -6.41
C HIS A 203 -6.16 4.65 -6.39
N LEU A 204 -5.34 4.94 -5.36
CA LEU A 204 -4.79 6.27 -5.14
C LEU A 204 -3.39 6.41 -5.75
N TRP A 205 -3.31 6.41 -7.08
CA TRP A 205 -2.03 6.56 -7.76
C TRP A 205 -1.65 8.03 -8.02
N GLY A 206 -2.59 8.88 -8.34
CA GLY A 206 -2.42 10.33 -8.51
C GLY A 206 -1.19 10.76 -9.31
N PRO A 207 -0.74 12.00 -9.11
CA PRO A 207 0.42 12.55 -9.82
C PRO A 207 1.75 11.96 -9.33
N ARG A 208 1.75 11.23 -8.19
CA ARG A 208 2.95 10.65 -7.54
C ARG A 208 4.07 11.66 -7.29
N ASP A 209 3.69 12.92 -7.09
CA ASP A 209 4.56 14.01 -6.69
C ASP A 209 4.77 14.01 -5.16
N TYR A 210 4.60 15.12 -4.50
CA TYR A 210 4.70 15.21 -3.05
C TYR A 210 3.56 14.43 -2.36
N PHE A 211 3.90 13.47 -1.51
CA PHE A 211 2.93 12.54 -0.89
C PHE A 211 1.94 13.21 0.07
N LYS A 212 2.22 14.41 0.59
CA LYS A 212 1.27 15.26 1.31
C LYS A 212 0.57 16.29 0.42
N GLY A 213 0.69 16.16 -0.90
CA GLY A 213 0.03 17.01 -1.89
C GLY A 213 -1.50 16.88 -1.85
N ASN A 214 -2.17 17.80 -2.50
CA ASN A 214 -3.63 17.93 -2.48
C ASN A 214 -4.37 16.66 -2.88
N PHE A 215 -3.83 15.88 -3.83
CA PHE A 215 -4.45 14.64 -4.28
C PHE A 215 -4.63 13.64 -3.12
N TYR A 216 -3.55 13.35 -2.41
CA TYR A 216 -3.57 12.37 -1.32
C TYR A 216 -4.27 12.92 -0.08
N ARG A 217 -4.00 14.19 0.26
CA ARG A 217 -4.55 14.86 1.44
C ARG A 217 -6.07 14.96 1.39
N ASN A 218 -6.63 15.26 0.21
CA ASN A 218 -8.06 15.52 0.00
C ASN A 218 -8.83 14.32 -0.58
N SER A 219 -8.21 13.14 -0.62
CA SER A 219 -8.86 11.92 -1.11
C SER A 219 -10.13 11.62 -0.30
N VAL A 220 -11.22 11.34 -1.00
CA VAL A 220 -12.56 11.15 -0.40
C VAL A 220 -12.93 9.68 -0.20
N CYS A 221 -12.15 8.72 -0.71
CA CYS A 221 -12.47 7.31 -0.58
C CYS A 221 -12.50 6.84 0.89
N HIS A 222 -13.28 5.80 1.12
CA HIS A 222 -13.34 5.11 2.41
C HIS A 222 -12.30 4.01 2.50
N PHE A 223 -11.91 3.45 1.36
CA PHE A 223 -10.96 2.35 1.25
C PHE A 223 -10.01 2.60 0.08
N ALA A 224 -8.71 2.56 0.33
CA ALA A 224 -7.70 2.59 -0.71
C ALA A 224 -7.19 1.16 -0.96
N SER A 225 -7.62 0.53 -2.04
CA SER A 225 -7.21 -0.83 -2.41
C SER A 225 -5.86 -0.86 -3.14
N GLU A 226 -5.41 0.31 -3.64
CA GLU A 226 -4.04 0.52 -4.10
C GLU A 226 -3.55 1.94 -3.77
N THR A 227 -2.31 2.02 -3.34
CA THR A 227 -1.51 3.25 -3.29
C THR A 227 -0.04 2.87 -3.18
N GLY A 228 0.83 3.61 -3.83
CA GLY A 228 2.26 3.29 -3.83
C GLY A 228 3.15 4.50 -3.97
N TYR A 229 4.43 4.29 -3.72
CA TYR A 229 5.48 5.30 -3.86
C TYR A 229 6.81 4.62 -4.12
N HIS A 230 7.62 5.15 -5.04
CA HIS A 230 8.84 4.51 -5.48
C HIS A 230 9.95 4.55 -4.42
N GLY A 231 10.75 3.46 -4.39
CA GLY A 231 11.95 3.37 -3.58
C GLY A 231 13.05 2.60 -4.29
N CYS A 232 14.24 3.17 -4.33
CA CYS A 232 15.39 2.54 -4.97
C CYS A 232 15.84 1.31 -4.18
N PRO A 233 16.12 0.15 -4.81
CA PRO A 233 16.81 -0.97 -4.16
C PRO A 233 18.18 -0.54 -3.66
N SER A 234 18.75 -1.29 -2.72
CA SER A 234 20.08 -1.00 -2.19
C SER A 234 21.17 -1.03 -3.28
N PRO A 235 22.29 -0.34 -3.10
CA PRO A 235 23.42 -0.39 -4.04
C PRO A 235 23.90 -1.81 -4.32
N GLU A 236 23.93 -2.67 -3.31
CA GLU A 236 24.34 -4.07 -3.46
C GLU A 236 23.35 -4.88 -4.31
N SER A 237 22.05 -4.62 -4.17
CA SER A 237 21.04 -5.23 -5.02
C SER A 237 21.13 -4.73 -6.47
N LEU A 238 21.32 -3.42 -6.68
CA LEU A 238 21.47 -2.83 -8.01
C LEU A 238 22.66 -3.41 -8.77
N LYS A 239 23.80 -3.59 -8.12
CA LYS A 239 25.01 -4.21 -8.71
C LYS A 239 24.78 -5.62 -9.27
N ARG A 240 23.73 -6.31 -8.86
CA ARG A 240 23.43 -7.68 -9.31
C ARG A 240 22.76 -7.73 -10.68
N TYR A 241 22.19 -6.62 -11.16
CA TYR A 241 21.45 -6.59 -12.42
C TYR A 241 21.65 -5.32 -13.27
N ILE A 242 22.28 -4.28 -12.73
CA ILE A 242 22.70 -3.09 -13.48
C ILE A 242 24.19 -3.25 -13.82
N ARG A 243 24.56 -3.08 -15.07
CA ARG A 243 25.97 -3.18 -15.50
C ARG A 243 26.82 -2.10 -14.85
N PRO A 244 28.09 -2.38 -14.48
CA PRO A 244 28.92 -1.43 -13.77
C PRO A 244 29.05 -0.06 -14.42
N GLU A 245 29.13 -0.01 -15.75
CA GLU A 245 29.24 1.23 -16.52
C GLU A 245 27.93 2.04 -16.59
N GLN A 246 26.81 1.45 -16.19
CA GLN A 246 25.49 2.09 -16.13
C GLN A 246 24.96 2.26 -14.71
N LEU A 247 25.71 1.77 -13.72
CA LEU A 247 25.26 1.77 -12.32
C LEU A 247 25.04 3.18 -11.78
N TRP A 248 25.93 4.12 -12.17
CA TRP A 248 25.85 5.53 -11.81
C TRP A 248 26.76 6.38 -12.72
N HIS A 249 26.41 7.53 -13.35
CA HIS A 249 25.10 8.13 -13.20
C HIS A 249 24.23 7.73 -14.40
N TRP A 250 22.99 7.33 -14.17
CA TRP A 250 22.06 6.89 -15.21
C TRP A 250 21.60 8.03 -16.15
N ARG A 251 21.70 9.32 -15.75
CA ARG A 251 21.53 10.50 -16.60
C ARG A 251 22.82 10.82 -17.32
N LYS A 252 22.87 10.55 -18.61
CA LYS A 252 24.08 10.80 -19.41
C LYS A 252 23.98 12.04 -20.29
N TYR A 253 22.79 12.53 -20.57
CA TYR A 253 22.56 13.60 -21.53
C TYR A 253 21.74 14.74 -20.92
N PRO A 254 22.17 16.02 -21.09
CA PRO A 254 21.46 17.19 -20.55
C PRO A 254 20.05 17.37 -21.13
N ASP A 255 19.88 17.05 -22.42
CA ASP A 255 18.65 17.28 -23.17
C ASP A 255 17.72 16.04 -23.21
N ASN A 256 18.25 14.89 -22.85
CA ASN A 256 17.50 13.64 -22.80
C ASN A 256 17.97 12.88 -21.58
N ASP A 257 17.16 12.86 -20.57
CA ASP A 257 17.51 12.28 -19.26
C ASP A 257 17.80 10.78 -19.33
N TYR A 258 17.36 10.08 -20.40
CA TYR A 258 17.38 8.63 -20.46
C TYR A 258 17.68 8.10 -21.85
N LEU A 259 18.38 6.96 -21.86
CA LEU A 259 18.50 6.14 -23.04
C LEU A 259 17.45 5.02 -22.99
N PRO A 260 16.65 4.80 -24.04
CA PRO A 260 15.61 3.76 -24.05
C PRO A 260 16.11 2.34 -23.83
N LYS A 261 17.42 2.11 -23.91
CA LYS A 261 18.09 0.81 -23.67
C LYS A 261 19.00 0.81 -22.45
N ASP A 262 18.91 1.83 -21.62
CA ASP A 262 19.64 1.88 -20.36
C ASP A 262 19.10 0.81 -19.40
N ASP A 263 19.99 0.19 -18.62
CA ASP A 263 19.61 -0.85 -17.68
C ASP A 263 18.58 -0.36 -16.66
N TRP A 264 18.68 0.90 -16.21
CA TRP A 264 17.70 1.49 -15.31
C TRP A 264 16.30 1.53 -15.94
N CYS A 265 16.22 1.89 -17.23
CA CYS A 265 14.95 1.91 -17.95
C CYS A 265 14.40 0.51 -18.18
N CYS A 266 15.29 -0.45 -18.50
CA CYS A 266 14.89 -1.85 -18.67
C CYS A 266 14.35 -2.48 -17.40
N HIS A 267 14.85 -2.06 -16.24
CA HIS A 267 14.46 -2.58 -14.93
C HIS A 267 13.46 -1.67 -14.19
N ALA A 268 12.94 -0.65 -14.84
CA ALA A 268 11.88 0.18 -14.26
C ALA A 268 10.55 -0.56 -14.20
N ALA A 269 9.82 -0.42 -13.12
CA ALA A 269 8.43 -0.85 -13.08
C ALA A 269 7.63 -0.11 -14.15
N CYS A 270 6.76 -0.80 -14.88
CA CYS A 270 6.00 -0.24 -16.00
C CYS A 270 6.89 0.36 -17.10
N ALA A 271 7.79 -0.42 -17.64
CA ALA A 271 8.77 0.00 -18.64
C ALA A 271 8.16 0.55 -19.95
N ALA A 272 6.89 0.37 -20.23
CA ALA A 272 6.36 0.47 -21.59
C ALA A 272 5.23 1.48 -21.77
N VAL A 273 5.11 2.55 -21.01
CA VAL A 273 3.93 3.39 -21.21
C VAL A 273 4.20 4.86 -21.16
N ASP A 274 3.53 5.59 -22.01
CA ASP A 274 3.33 7.02 -22.05
C ASP A 274 4.37 7.82 -22.82
N GLY A 275 4.16 7.87 -24.14
CA GLY A 275 4.75 8.85 -24.99
C GLY A 275 6.22 8.59 -25.34
N GLU A 276 6.91 9.62 -25.74
CA GLU A 276 8.28 9.59 -26.26
C GLU A 276 9.32 9.09 -25.23
N ASP A 277 8.99 9.14 -23.94
CA ASP A 277 9.87 8.82 -22.82
C ASP A 277 9.47 7.53 -22.06
N GLY A 278 8.63 6.68 -22.60
CA GLY A 278 7.92 5.60 -21.92
C GLY A 278 8.69 4.87 -20.83
N ASN A 279 9.84 4.32 -21.16
CA ASN A 279 10.60 3.48 -20.24
C ASN A 279 11.22 4.23 -19.04
N ALA A 280 11.42 5.53 -19.19
CA ALA A 280 12.09 6.34 -18.18
C ALA A 280 11.14 6.96 -17.16
N TYR A 281 9.84 6.95 -17.40
CA TYR A 281 8.86 7.66 -16.59
C TYR A 281 8.98 7.35 -15.09
N ARG A 282 9.03 6.08 -14.70
CA ARG A 282 9.08 5.67 -13.29
C ARG A 282 10.41 6.04 -12.62
N ILE A 283 11.51 6.00 -13.35
CA ILE A 283 12.83 6.41 -12.84
C ILE A 283 12.87 7.92 -12.62
N ARG A 284 12.36 8.71 -13.58
CA ARG A 284 12.24 10.17 -13.42
C ARG A 284 11.39 10.53 -12.23
N LEU A 285 10.25 9.84 -12.08
CA LEU A 285 9.32 10.06 -10.99
C LEU A 285 10.01 9.84 -9.64
N MET A 286 10.74 8.73 -9.49
CA MET A 286 11.52 8.44 -8.29
C MET A 286 12.56 9.53 -8.00
N SER A 287 13.31 9.97 -9.02
CA SER A 287 14.28 11.07 -8.86
C SER A 287 13.61 12.38 -8.45
N ASN A 288 12.45 12.71 -9.04
CA ASN A 288 11.71 13.93 -8.69
C ASN A 288 11.17 13.87 -7.25
N GLN A 289 10.76 12.69 -6.79
CA GLN A 289 10.34 12.48 -5.39
C GLN A 289 11.49 12.75 -4.42
N VAL A 290 12.71 12.28 -4.73
CA VAL A 290 13.92 12.60 -3.95
C VAL A 290 14.17 14.11 -3.91
N LYS A 291 14.13 14.77 -5.07
CA LYS A 291 14.38 16.19 -5.20
C LYS A 291 13.33 17.08 -4.55
N THR A 292 12.14 16.56 -4.34
CA THR A 292 11.08 17.26 -3.62
C THR A 292 11.38 17.35 -2.13
N LEU A 293 11.89 16.28 -1.53
CA LEU A 293 12.26 16.30 -0.11
C LEU A 293 13.62 16.93 0.13
N PHE A 294 14.59 16.65 -0.72
CA PHE A 294 15.99 17.00 -0.55
C PHE A 294 16.47 17.89 -1.70
N PRO A 295 16.34 19.21 -1.59
CA PRO A 295 16.60 20.14 -2.70
C PRO A 295 18.05 20.10 -3.19
N ALA A 296 19.01 19.77 -2.33
CA ALA A 296 20.42 19.67 -2.70
C ALA A 296 20.67 18.65 -3.83
N PHE A 297 19.80 17.62 -3.97
CA PHE A 297 19.87 16.69 -5.11
C PHE A 297 19.47 17.31 -6.45
N ARG A 298 18.86 18.49 -6.47
CA ARG A 298 18.53 19.19 -7.72
C ARG A 298 19.80 19.63 -8.46
N GLU A 299 20.82 20.02 -7.71
CA GLU A 299 22.07 20.57 -8.24
C GLU A 299 23.25 19.59 -8.12
N HIS A 300 23.25 18.73 -7.10
CA HIS A 300 24.39 17.90 -6.70
C HIS A 300 24.13 16.39 -6.78
N GLU A 301 23.12 15.93 -7.55
CA GLU A 301 22.75 14.52 -7.64
C GLU A 301 23.95 13.62 -8.02
N VAL A 302 24.77 14.06 -8.99
CA VAL A 302 25.93 13.32 -9.46
C VAL A 302 27.00 13.21 -8.38
N GLU A 303 27.28 14.30 -7.69
CA GLU A 303 28.33 14.42 -6.69
C GLU A 303 28.00 13.60 -5.42
N TYR A 304 26.70 13.53 -5.08
CA TYR A 304 26.25 12.72 -3.94
C TYR A 304 26.39 11.22 -4.16
N GLY A 305 26.42 10.77 -5.43
CA GLY A 305 26.63 9.39 -5.78
C GLY A 305 25.44 8.47 -5.53
N LEU A 306 25.59 7.23 -5.98
CA LEU A 306 24.56 6.20 -5.94
C LEU A 306 24.06 5.93 -4.52
N GLU A 307 24.96 5.76 -3.56
CA GLU A 307 24.62 5.37 -2.20
C GLU A 307 23.72 6.42 -1.54
N LYS A 308 24.13 7.70 -1.56
CA LYS A 308 23.36 8.80 -0.96
C LYS A 308 22.01 9.00 -1.67
N PHE A 309 21.97 8.85 -3.00
CA PHE A 309 20.71 8.86 -3.76
C PHE A 309 19.78 7.73 -3.34
N THR A 310 20.31 6.54 -3.14
CA THR A 310 19.52 5.37 -2.74
C THR A 310 18.95 5.54 -1.34
N TYR A 311 19.72 6.04 -0.37
CA TYR A 311 19.20 6.41 0.96
C TYR A 311 18.06 7.43 0.87
N ALA A 312 18.27 8.51 0.12
CA ALA A 312 17.27 9.57 -0.04
C ALA A 312 15.98 9.04 -0.69
N SER A 313 16.11 8.15 -1.68
CA SER A 313 14.96 7.50 -2.31
C SER A 313 14.20 6.58 -1.35
N GLN A 314 14.90 5.79 -0.54
CA GLN A 314 14.26 4.94 0.46
C GLN A 314 13.59 5.76 1.57
N ILE A 315 14.15 6.88 1.99
CA ILE A 315 13.51 7.81 2.93
C ILE A 315 12.22 8.36 2.32
N SER A 316 12.28 8.83 1.07
CA SER A 316 11.10 9.36 0.39
C SER A 316 9.97 8.34 0.30
N GLN A 317 10.28 7.08 -0.04
CA GLN A 317 9.32 5.99 -0.06
C GLN A 317 8.76 5.69 1.35
N ALA A 318 9.63 5.64 2.35
CA ALA A 318 9.28 5.28 3.72
C ALA A 318 8.32 6.30 4.34
N GLU A 319 8.62 7.59 4.21
CA GLU A 319 7.77 8.67 4.69
C GLU A 319 6.42 8.71 3.97
N ALA A 320 6.41 8.49 2.65
CA ALA A 320 5.17 8.48 1.89
C ALA A 320 4.25 7.32 2.31
N LYS A 321 4.77 6.10 2.39
CA LYS A 321 3.95 4.93 2.77
C LYS A 321 3.48 5.01 4.22
N LYS A 322 4.34 5.47 5.13
CA LYS A 322 3.98 5.79 6.50
C LYS A 322 2.82 6.78 6.53
N TYR A 323 2.93 7.91 5.82
CA TYR A 323 1.90 8.93 5.75
C TYR A 323 0.56 8.38 5.25
N PHE A 324 0.56 7.60 4.17
CA PHE A 324 -0.66 7.03 3.63
C PHE A 324 -1.38 6.13 4.64
N ILE A 325 -0.64 5.23 5.30
CA ILE A 325 -1.20 4.31 6.29
C ILE A 325 -1.75 5.08 7.50
N GLU A 326 -0.98 6.01 8.03
CA GLU A 326 -1.35 6.77 9.23
C GLU A 326 -2.55 7.67 8.97
N ARG A 327 -2.59 8.36 7.81
CA ARG A 327 -3.72 9.19 7.41
C ARG A 327 -5.04 8.42 7.32
N PHE A 328 -4.99 7.16 6.90
CA PHE A 328 -6.16 6.28 6.88
C PHE A 328 -6.51 5.80 8.29
N ARG A 329 -5.54 5.44 9.10
CA ARG A 329 -5.74 4.91 10.46
C ARG A 329 -6.27 5.97 11.43
N VAL A 330 -5.77 7.20 11.41
CA VAL A 330 -6.26 8.28 12.31
C VAL A 330 -7.71 8.65 12.03
N THR A 331 -8.19 8.47 10.80
CA THR A 331 -9.58 8.74 10.40
C THR A 331 -10.50 7.52 10.43
N LYS A 332 -10.13 6.48 11.18
CA LYS A 332 -10.95 5.31 11.50
C LYS A 332 -12.24 5.79 12.17
N TRP A 333 -13.41 5.53 11.74
CA TRP A 333 -14.04 4.70 10.73
C TRP A 333 -14.60 5.50 9.53
N ARG A 334 -14.23 6.76 9.39
CA ARG A 334 -14.46 7.47 8.14
C ARG A 334 -13.72 6.73 7.01
N ARG A 335 -12.54 6.21 7.30
CA ARG A 335 -11.80 5.28 6.46
C ARG A 335 -11.69 3.92 7.14
N SER A 336 -11.78 2.86 6.36
CA SER A 336 -11.87 1.48 6.86
C SER A 336 -10.73 0.58 6.38
N GLY A 337 -9.88 1.06 5.48
CA GLY A 337 -8.74 0.25 5.05
C GLY A 337 -7.84 0.91 4.01
N ILE A 338 -6.63 0.39 3.98
CA ILE A 338 -5.60 0.72 3.00
C ILE A 338 -4.77 -0.52 2.67
N ILE A 339 -4.65 -0.83 1.39
CA ILE A 339 -3.79 -1.89 0.87
C ILE A 339 -2.73 -1.22 -0.01
N TRP A 340 -1.50 -1.16 0.51
CA TRP A 340 -0.43 -0.47 -0.21
C TRP A 340 0.21 -1.38 -1.28
N TRP A 341 0.74 -0.79 -2.32
CA TRP A 341 1.47 -1.44 -3.40
C TRP A 341 2.98 -1.37 -3.10
N ASN A 342 3.74 -2.43 -2.96
CA ASN A 342 3.44 -3.84 -2.70
C ASN A 342 4.58 -4.43 -1.85
N LEU A 343 4.46 -5.68 -1.37
CA LEU A 343 5.44 -6.26 -0.45
C LEU A 343 6.79 -6.49 -1.12
N ILE A 344 6.81 -7.23 -2.23
CA ILE A 344 8.05 -7.73 -2.85
C ILE A 344 8.02 -7.60 -4.37
N ASP A 345 9.20 -7.45 -4.96
CA ASP A 345 9.41 -7.53 -6.39
C ASP A 345 9.49 -8.98 -6.88
N GLY A 346 8.77 -9.31 -7.95
CA GLY A 346 8.78 -10.64 -8.58
C GLY A 346 9.92 -10.86 -9.57
N TRP A 347 10.71 -9.83 -9.86
CA TRP A 347 11.93 -9.89 -10.67
C TRP A 347 12.83 -8.71 -10.32
N PRO A 348 14.12 -8.71 -10.72
CA PRO A 348 15.01 -7.57 -10.44
C PRO A 348 14.49 -6.30 -11.08
N GLN A 349 13.93 -5.39 -10.29
CA GLN A 349 13.34 -4.13 -10.79
C GLN A 349 13.47 -3.00 -9.77
N ILE A 350 13.17 -1.78 -10.24
CA ILE A 350 13.09 -0.56 -9.45
C ILE A 350 11.63 -0.14 -9.40
N SER A 351 11.01 -0.22 -8.22
CA SER A 351 9.56 -0.18 -8.07
C SER A 351 9.08 0.43 -6.76
N ASP A 352 7.76 0.30 -6.52
CA ASP A 352 7.08 0.65 -5.27
C ASP A 352 7.22 -0.43 -4.17
N ALA A 353 7.76 -1.62 -4.46
CA ALA A 353 7.92 -2.70 -3.49
C ALA A 353 8.81 -2.29 -2.31
N VAL A 354 8.49 -2.80 -1.12
CA VAL A 354 9.24 -2.49 0.12
C VAL A 354 10.29 -3.55 0.47
N VAL A 355 10.26 -4.66 -0.26
CA VAL A 355 11.32 -5.68 -0.28
C VAL A 355 11.71 -5.87 -1.74
N ASP A 356 12.99 -5.85 -2.05
CA ASP A 356 13.43 -6.07 -3.41
C ASP A 356 13.40 -7.57 -3.81
N TYR A 357 13.65 -7.87 -5.07
CA TYR A 357 13.65 -9.24 -5.57
C TYR A 357 14.58 -10.20 -4.80
N TYR A 358 15.64 -9.70 -4.23
CA TYR A 358 16.62 -10.49 -3.50
C TYR A 358 16.30 -10.68 -2.02
N GLY A 359 15.16 -10.16 -1.57
CA GLY A 359 14.70 -10.26 -0.20
C GLY A 359 15.27 -9.18 0.74
N VAL A 360 15.96 -8.17 0.19
CA VAL A 360 16.50 -7.04 0.97
C VAL A 360 15.37 -6.06 1.27
N LYS A 361 15.15 -5.80 2.54
CA LYS A 361 14.12 -4.86 3.01
C LYS A 361 14.60 -3.43 2.78
N LYS A 362 13.73 -2.60 2.20
CA LYS A 362 13.95 -1.15 2.10
C LYS A 362 13.49 -0.47 3.40
N LEU A 363 13.94 0.75 3.65
CA LEU A 363 13.57 1.51 4.85
C LEU A 363 12.04 1.57 5.05
N ALA A 364 11.27 1.62 3.98
CA ALA A 364 9.81 1.64 4.01
C ALA A 364 9.20 0.41 4.70
N TYR A 365 9.84 -0.77 4.65
CA TYR A 365 9.40 -1.95 5.38
C TYR A 365 9.31 -1.68 6.89
N HIS A 366 10.34 -1.07 7.44
CA HIS A 366 10.42 -0.77 8.88
C HIS A 366 9.45 0.34 9.30
N TYR A 367 9.27 1.37 8.46
CA TYR A 367 8.32 2.46 8.71
C TYR A 367 6.87 1.97 8.68
N ILE A 368 6.52 1.11 7.72
CA ILE A 368 5.21 0.45 7.66
C ILE A 368 4.98 -0.41 8.89
N LYS A 369 5.96 -1.22 9.28
CA LYS A 369 5.88 -2.07 10.49
C LYS A 369 5.56 -1.24 11.73
N ARG A 370 6.16 -0.06 11.89
CA ARG A 370 5.84 0.87 12.99
C ARG A 370 4.44 1.45 12.86
N SER A 371 4.00 1.82 11.66
CA SER A 371 2.68 2.40 11.42
C SER A 371 1.52 1.39 11.51
N GLN A 372 1.80 0.08 11.42
CA GLN A 372 0.81 -1.01 11.48
C GLN A 372 0.73 -1.71 12.84
N GLN A 373 1.35 -1.15 13.89
CA GLN A 373 1.22 -1.69 15.25
C GLN A 373 -0.24 -1.69 15.71
N THR A 374 -0.65 -2.71 16.46
CA THR A 374 -2.04 -2.89 16.95
C THR A 374 -2.54 -1.69 17.74
N VAL A 375 -1.72 -1.14 18.63
CA VAL A 375 -1.94 0.18 19.25
C VAL A 375 -0.82 1.08 18.78
N CYS A 376 -1.16 2.18 18.14
CA CYS A 376 -0.18 3.10 17.56
C CYS A 376 -0.54 4.55 17.87
N LEU A 377 0.47 5.35 18.21
CA LEU A 377 0.33 6.78 18.35
C LEU A 377 0.86 7.46 17.08
N MET A 378 0.07 8.35 16.51
CA MET A 378 0.41 9.02 15.27
C MET A 378 -0.19 10.42 15.21
N PHE A 379 0.55 11.35 14.64
CA PHE A 379 0.02 12.67 14.32
C PHE A 379 -0.82 12.62 13.03
N ASP A 380 -1.91 13.36 13.03
CA ASP A 380 -2.64 13.69 11.81
C ASP A 380 -2.08 14.98 11.17
N GLU A 381 -2.59 15.36 10.03
CA GLU A 381 -2.25 16.62 9.37
C GLU A 381 -2.65 17.83 10.23
N PRO A 382 -1.86 18.90 10.18
CA PRO A 382 -2.19 20.12 10.89
C PRO A 382 -3.54 20.70 10.47
N GLU A 383 -4.35 21.05 11.45
CA GLU A 383 -5.63 21.69 11.24
C GLU A 383 -5.80 22.87 12.19
N ASN A 384 -6.25 24.04 11.68
CA ASN A 384 -6.50 25.25 12.45
C ASN A 384 -5.33 25.69 13.37
N GLY A 385 -4.08 25.55 12.88
CA GLY A 385 -2.87 25.94 13.63
C GLY A 385 -2.45 24.98 14.74
N VAL A 386 -2.99 23.76 14.76
CA VAL A 386 -2.60 22.73 15.72
C VAL A 386 -2.29 21.41 15.01
N LEU A 387 -1.38 20.63 15.58
CA LEU A 387 -1.01 19.29 15.17
C LEU A 387 -1.64 18.29 16.14
N PRO A 388 -2.62 17.48 15.71
CA PRO A 388 -3.35 16.56 16.56
C PRO A 388 -2.64 15.21 16.70
N LEU A 389 -2.41 14.74 17.94
CA LEU A 389 -1.90 13.39 18.23
C LEU A 389 -3.05 12.46 18.56
N HIS A 390 -3.13 11.37 17.85
CA HIS A 390 -4.12 10.32 18.03
C HIS A 390 -3.49 9.06 18.63
N VAL A 391 -4.25 8.33 19.45
CA VAL A 391 -4.06 6.92 19.73
C VAL A 391 -5.05 6.13 18.88
N VAL A 392 -4.54 5.20 18.09
CA VAL A 392 -5.33 4.30 17.24
C VAL A 392 -5.17 2.88 17.77
N SER A 393 -6.29 2.18 18.00
CA SER A 393 -6.28 0.82 18.50
C SER A 393 -7.06 -0.12 17.57
N ASP A 394 -6.51 -1.31 17.33
CA ASP A 394 -7.18 -2.42 16.68
C ASP A 394 -7.54 -3.53 17.71
N LEU A 395 -7.21 -3.33 19.00
CA LEU A 395 -7.66 -4.21 20.08
C LEU A 395 -9.18 -4.14 20.24
N LEU A 396 -9.80 -5.25 20.61
CA LEU A 396 -11.23 -5.33 20.89
C LEU A 396 -11.59 -5.04 22.35
N HIS A 397 -10.65 -4.48 23.11
CA HIS A 397 -10.82 -4.02 24.50
C HIS A 397 -10.00 -2.75 24.74
N ASP A 398 -10.40 -1.99 25.73
CA ASP A 398 -9.75 -0.76 26.14
C ASP A 398 -8.41 -1.04 26.82
N VAL A 399 -7.39 -0.24 26.54
CA VAL A 399 -6.10 -0.26 27.26
C VAL A 399 -5.66 1.16 27.62
N THR A 400 -4.97 1.30 28.75
CA THR A 400 -4.32 2.58 29.12
C THR A 400 -2.92 2.59 28.56
N VAL A 401 -2.59 3.65 27.82
CA VAL A 401 -1.29 3.87 27.18
C VAL A 401 -0.55 4.97 27.91
N SER A 402 0.68 4.71 28.37
CA SER A 402 1.62 5.75 28.78
C SER A 402 2.42 6.19 27.56
N TYR A 403 2.58 7.49 27.36
CA TYR A 403 3.27 8.01 26.18
C TYR A 403 4.12 9.24 26.46
N LYS A 404 5.12 9.44 25.62
CA LYS A 404 6.01 10.59 25.63
C LYS A 404 6.23 11.09 24.19
N VAL A 405 6.22 12.40 23.99
CA VAL A 405 6.59 13.05 22.75
C VAL A 405 7.80 13.93 23.01
N THR A 406 8.87 13.68 22.27
CA THR A 406 10.12 14.45 22.34
C THR A 406 10.35 15.14 21.01
N ASP A 407 10.60 16.44 21.03
CA ASP A 407 11.09 17.19 19.89
C ASP A 407 12.60 17.00 19.79
N LEU A 408 13.06 16.28 18.77
CA LEU A 408 14.49 16.04 18.56
C LEU A 408 15.20 17.24 17.93
N THR A 409 14.47 18.22 17.39
CA THR A 409 15.04 19.44 16.85
C THR A 409 15.53 20.36 17.98
N ASP A 410 14.73 20.47 19.03
CA ASP A 410 15.01 21.34 20.18
C ASP A 410 15.52 20.58 21.42
N ASP A 411 15.68 19.26 21.33
CA ASP A 411 16.02 18.37 22.45
C ASP A 411 15.07 18.53 23.66
N LYS A 412 13.76 18.63 23.40
CA LYS A 412 12.76 18.97 24.41
C LYS A 412 11.66 17.93 24.51
N VAL A 413 11.38 17.47 25.71
CA VAL A 413 10.14 16.71 26.00
C VAL A 413 8.95 17.69 25.96
N LEU A 414 8.00 17.42 25.05
CA LEU A 414 6.80 18.25 24.87
C LEU A 414 5.66 17.84 25.77
N VAL A 415 5.48 16.53 25.91
CA VAL A 415 4.45 15.92 26.77
C VAL A 415 4.89 14.54 27.22
N GLU A 416 4.58 14.21 28.47
CA GLU A 416 4.62 12.86 29.03
C GLU A 416 3.32 12.66 29.82
N SER A 417 2.51 11.66 29.43
CA SER A 417 1.15 11.50 29.96
C SER A 417 0.62 10.10 29.75
N THR A 418 -0.63 9.89 30.14
CA THR A 418 -1.38 8.67 29.87
C THR A 418 -2.67 8.98 29.11
N ALA A 419 -3.13 8.02 28.30
CA ALA A 419 -4.38 8.12 27.57
C ALA A 419 -5.09 6.76 27.52
N LEU A 420 -6.42 6.79 27.37
CA LEU A 420 -7.21 5.60 27.13
C LEU A 420 -7.31 5.36 25.63
N ALA A 421 -6.70 4.27 25.16
CA ALA A 421 -6.93 3.72 23.84
C ALA A 421 -8.23 2.90 23.89
N LYS A 422 -9.28 3.41 23.23
CA LYS A 422 -10.56 2.74 23.12
C LYS A 422 -10.49 1.55 22.19
N ALA A 423 -11.26 0.51 22.53
CA ALA A 423 -11.38 -0.69 21.72
C ALA A 423 -11.77 -0.35 20.28
N ASN A 424 -10.91 -0.73 19.34
CA ASN A 424 -11.16 -0.62 17.89
C ASN A 424 -11.48 0.81 17.38
N GLU A 425 -10.86 1.83 17.98
CA GLU A 425 -11.13 3.23 17.67
C GLU A 425 -9.85 4.04 17.44
N SER A 426 -10.02 5.21 16.83
CA SER A 426 -9.06 6.31 16.81
C SER A 426 -9.56 7.42 17.74
N LYS A 427 -8.67 7.94 18.60
CA LYS A 427 -9.01 8.98 19.56
C LYS A 427 -7.93 10.04 19.63
N LEU A 428 -8.33 11.31 19.52
CA LEU A 428 -7.47 12.45 19.81
C LEU A 428 -7.11 12.46 21.31
N ILE A 429 -5.80 12.52 21.61
CA ILE A 429 -5.29 12.50 22.98
C ILE A 429 -4.49 13.74 23.36
N TRP A 430 -3.93 14.44 22.40
CA TRP A 430 -3.16 15.66 22.64
C TRP A 430 -3.09 16.52 21.36
N THR A 431 -2.83 17.81 21.52
CA THR A 431 -2.61 18.74 20.42
C THR A 431 -1.38 19.61 20.69
N LYS A 432 -0.57 19.85 19.66
CA LYS A 432 0.55 20.79 19.71
C LYS A 432 0.23 22.01 18.85
N PRO A 433 0.31 23.25 19.40
CA PRO A 433 0.30 24.45 18.56
C PRO A 433 1.42 24.41 17.54
N MET A 434 1.12 24.80 16.30
CA MET A 434 2.08 24.86 15.21
C MET A 434 2.35 26.30 14.79
N ILE A 435 3.60 26.54 14.36
CA ILE A 435 3.99 27.75 13.64
C ILE A 435 4.25 27.31 12.19
N ASP A 436 3.60 27.99 11.26
CA ASP A 436 3.75 27.68 9.84
C ASP A 436 5.22 27.86 9.40
N GLY A 437 5.72 26.89 8.63
CA GLY A 437 7.08 26.90 8.09
C GLY A 437 8.15 26.31 9.00
N GLU A 438 7.89 26.13 10.30
CA GLU A 438 8.86 25.47 11.19
C GLU A 438 8.99 23.99 10.91
N LYS A 439 10.24 23.50 10.94
CA LYS A 439 10.58 22.09 10.77
C LYS A 439 10.94 21.50 12.13
N HIS A 440 10.18 20.50 12.56
CA HIS A 440 10.43 19.77 13.78
C HIS A 440 10.32 18.27 13.54
N PHE A 441 11.21 17.51 14.15
CA PHE A 441 11.16 16.04 14.16
C PHE A 441 10.70 15.57 15.55
N TYR A 442 9.49 15.03 15.62
CA TYR A 442 8.90 14.51 16.85
C TYR A 442 9.07 13.01 16.95
N LEU A 443 9.71 12.56 18.02
CA LEU A 443 9.77 11.16 18.44
C LEU A 443 8.60 10.89 19.38
N ILE A 444 7.84 9.83 19.11
CA ILE A 444 6.65 9.41 19.86
C ILE A 444 6.93 8.02 20.43
N GLU A 445 6.98 7.88 21.74
CA GLU A 445 7.23 6.62 22.44
C GLU A 445 6.01 6.27 23.29
N TRP A 446 5.62 5.01 23.36
CA TRP A 446 4.53 4.59 24.24
C TRP A 446 4.69 3.16 24.74
N SER A 447 3.94 2.86 25.81
CA SER A 447 3.80 1.52 26.34
C SER A 447 2.40 1.28 26.88
N TYR A 448 1.97 0.04 26.86
CA TYR A 448 0.73 -0.42 27.48
C TYR A 448 0.87 -1.88 27.94
N THR A 449 -0.06 -2.34 28.77
CA THR A 449 -0.09 -3.74 29.21
C THR A 449 -1.28 -4.44 28.56
N ASP A 450 -1.02 -5.57 27.92
CA ASP A 450 -2.03 -6.44 27.32
C ASP A 450 -1.73 -7.90 27.67
N GLY A 451 -2.76 -8.64 28.18
CA GLY A 451 -2.60 -10.02 28.61
C GLY A 451 -1.47 -10.23 29.64
N GLY A 452 -1.18 -9.22 30.47
CA GLY A 452 -0.09 -9.24 31.47
C GLY A 452 1.31 -9.02 30.89
N LYS A 453 1.43 -8.69 29.59
CA LYS A 453 2.70 -8.36 28.94
C LYS A 453 2.77 -6.86 28.68
N THR A 454 3.92 -6.25 28.91
CA THR A 454 4.18 -4.88 28.49
C THR A 454 4.53 -4.89 27.00
N VAL A 455 3.77 -4.10 26.24
CA VAL A 455 4.01 -3.81 24.83
C VAL A 455 4.53 -2.39 24.72
N THR A 456 5.59 -2.19 23.96
CA THR A 456 6.16 -0.87 23.66
C THR A 456 6.02 -0.56 22.19
N GLY A 457 5.87 0.71 21.86
CA GLY A 457 5.85 1.18 20.50
C GLY A 457 6.60 2.49 20.35
N VAL A 458 6.99 2.78 19.11
CA VAL A 458 7.69 4.01 18.76
C VAL A 458 7.28 4.45 17.36
N ASN A 459 7.16 5.75 17.17
CA ASN A 459 6.86 6.37 15.90
C ASN A 459 7.48 7.76 15.81
N HIS A 460 7.39 8.41 14.67
CA HIS A 460 7.83 9.79 14.50
C HIS A 460 6.87 10.58 13.61
N TYR A 461 7.02 11.88 13.62
CA TYR A 461 6.38 12.78 12.67
C TYR A 461 7.31 13.96 12.40
N MET A 462 7.43 14.35 11.14
CA MET A 462 8.15 15.54 10.77
C MET A 462 7.21 16.59 10.16
N THR A 463 7.23 17.80 10.73
CA THR A 463 6.53 18.95 10.15
C THR A 463 7.33 19.49 8.97
N ASN A 464 6.63 19.99 7.94
CA ASN A 464 7.24 20.66 6.78
C ASN A 464 8.45 19.92 6.20
N ILE A 465 8.32 18.60 6.01
CA ILE A 465 9.41 17.70 5.55
C ILE A 465 9.92 18.07 4.13
N ILE A 466 9.14 18.79 3.34
CA ILE A 466 9.57 19.25 2.03
C ILE A 466 10.76 20.23 2.18
N ASP A 467 11.70 20.16 1.26
CA ASP A 467 12.92 20.99 1.23
C ASP A 467 13.75 20.89 2.53
N ILE A 468 13.86 19.69 3.12
CA ILE A 468 14.74 19.46 4.25
C ILE A 468 16.18 19.22 3.79
N ASP A 469 17.15 19.60 4.63
CA ASP A 469 18.53 19.17 4.46
C ASP A 469 18.67 17.67 4.69
N TYR A 470 19.40 16.98 3.81
CA TYR A 470 19.55 15.53 3.86
C TYR A 470 20.31 15.06 5.11
N ASP A 471 21.43 15.73 5.44
CA ASP A 471 22.27 15.32 6.55
C ASP A 471 21.58 15.63 7.90
N GLU A 472 20.77 16.70 7.95
CA GLU A 472 19.90 17.01 9.08
C GLU A 472 18.85 15.90 9.29
N TYR A 473 18.12 15.51 8.25
CA TYR A 473 17.15 14.42 8.36
C TYR A 473 17.79 13.11 8.79
N MET A 474 18.94 12.74 8.20
CA MET A 474 19.72 11.57 8.60
C MET A 474 20.14 11.62 10.06
N GLY A 475 20.49 12.81 10.58
CA GLY A 475 20.78 13.02 11.98
C GLY A 475 19.61 12.67 12.90
N TYR A 476 18.39 13.08 12.53
CA TYR A 476 17.18 12.76 13.29
C TYR A 476 16.87 11.26 13.32
N ILE A 477 16.85 10.60 12.15
CA ILE A 477 16.50 9.17 12.12
C ILE A 477 17.55 8.30 12.80
N LYS A 478 18.85 8.65 12.74
CA LYS A 478 19.90 7.97 13.51
C LYS A 478 19.69 8.11 15.01
N ARG A 479 19.37 9.32 15.49
CA ARG A 479 19.08 9.57 16.91
C ARG A 479 17.83 8.83 17.38
N ALA A 480 16.84 8.67 16.51
CA ALA A 480 15.61 7.92 16.76
C ALA A 480 15.78 6.40 16.63
N GLY A 481 16.89 5.91 16.05
CA GLY A 481 17.09 4.50 15.74
C GLY A 481 16.21 4.00 14.59
N PHE A 482 15.97 4.85 13.59
CA PHE A 482 15.10 4.56 12.44
C PHE A 482 15.88 4.49 11.11
N ASP A 483 17.19 4.35 11.19
CA ASP A 483 18.10 4.23 10.04
C ASP A 483 18.37 2.76 9.67
N GLU A 484 17.31 1.95 9.64
CA GLU A 484 17.35 0.51 9.32
C GLU A 484 17.50 0.28 7.81
N PHE A 485 18.62 0.67 7.25
CA PHE A 485 18.95 0.43 5.86
C PHE A 485 19.66 -0.92 5.70
N GLU A 486 19.12 -1.79 4.85
CA GLU A 486 19.72 -3.09 4.55
C GLU A 486 20.44 -3.08 3.18
N GLY A 487 21.54 -3.82 3.04
CA GLY A 487 22.26 -3.98 1.77
C GLY A 487 23.12 -2.77 1.35
N PHE A 488 23.68 -2.06 2.33
CA PHE A 488 24.60 -0.92 2.13
C PHE A 488 26.03 -1.27 2.58
#